data_da2d2b1f82399400387018c6c489f27c
#
_entry.id   da2d2b1f82399400387018c6c489f27c
#
_cell.length_a   1.000
_cell.length_b   1.000
_cell.length_c   1.000
_cell.angle_alpha   90.00
_cell.angle_beta   90.00
_cell.angle_gamma   90.00
#
_symmetry.space_group_name_H-M   'P 1'
#
loop_
_entity.id
_entity.type
_entity.pdbx_description
1 polymer ?
#
loop_
_entity_poly.entity_id
_entity_poly.type
_entity_poly.pdbx_seq_one_letter_code
_entity_poly.pdbx_strand_id
1 'polypeptide(L)'
;MINLSETDKRVLTEQETAIYIGMSRSYLRQARMSGNRDNHTPAPPFIKIGRAVRYLREDLDAWLCSFQRLEHLGQLGGVAHV
;
A
#
# COMPACT_ATOMS: atom_id res chain seq x y z
N MET A 1 -5.92 5.45 -26.00
CA MET A 1 -6.05 5.24 -25.54
C MET A 1 -5.86 5.29 -24.62
N ILE A 2 -5.90 5.27 -24.15
CA ILE A 2 -5.87 5.32 -23.44
C ILE A 2 -5.68 5.29 -22.43
N ASN A 3 -5.74 5.65 -21.88
CA ASN A 3 -5.66 5.72 -20.83
C ASN A 3 -6.15 4.69 -20.11
N LEU A 4 -6.66 3.83 -20.51
CA LEU A 4 -7.01 2.73 -19.98
C LEU A 4 -5.86 2.21 -19.39
N SER A 5 -4.79 2.34 -19.97
CA SER A 5 -3.62 1.72 -19.52
C SER A 5 -3.22 2.21 -18.17
N GLU A 6 -3.57 3.37 -17.77
CA GLU A 6 -3.20 3.80 -16.46
C GLU A 6 -3.95 3.12 -15.37
N THR A 7 -5.24 2.92 -15.55
CA THR A 7 -6.00 2.27 -14.51
C THR A 7 -5.82 0.79 -14.57
N ASP A 8 -5.50 0.24 -15.73
CA ASP A 8 -5.36 -1.18 -15.85
C ASP A 8 -3.93 -1.65 -15.74
N LYS A 9 -3.02 -0.76 -15.46
CA LYS A 9 -1.64 -1.15 -15.37
C LYS A 9 -1.47 -2.15 -14.26
N ARG A 10 -0.82 -3.22 -14.54
CA ARG A 10 -0.65 -4.26 -13.57
C ARG A 10 0.57 -4.01 -12.67
N VAL A 11 1.60 -3.39 -13.22
CA VAL A 11 2.84 -3.13 -12.50
C VAL A 11 3.01 -1.64 -12.34
N LEU A 12 3.12 -1.18 -11.12
CA LEU A 12 3.16 0.24 -10.82
C LEU A 12 4.51 0.66 -10.26
N THR A 13 4.90 1.88 -10.58
CA THR A 13 6.10 2.47 -9.97
C THR A 13 5.73 2.93 -8.57
N GLU A 14 6.73 3.38 -7.82
CA GLU A 14 6.49 3.91 -6.49
C GLU A 14 5.53 5.08 -6.53
N GLN A 15 5.73 5.99 -7.48
CA GLN A 15 4.88 7.15 -7.59
C GLN A 15 3.44 6.76 -7.94
N GLU A 16 3.31 5.86 -8.88
CA GLU A 16 1.98 5.41 -9.27
C GLU A 16 1.29 4.71 -8.11
N THR A 17 2.06 3.93 -7.36
CA THR A 17 1.52 3.23 -6.22
C THR A 17 1.05 4.20 -5.15
N ALA A 18 1.84 5.23 -4.89
CA ALA A 18 1.45 6.22 -3.89
C ALA A 18 0.10 6.84 -4.25
N ILE A 19 -0.08 7.16 -5.52
CA ILE A 19 -1.34 7.72 -5.97
C ILE A 19 -2.45 6.68 -5.83
N TYR A 20 -2.16 5.46 -6.21
CA TYR A 20 -3.17 4.40 -6.21
C TYR A 20 -3.71 4.12 -4.81
N ILE A 21 -2.83 4.09 -3.82
CA ILE A 21 -3.28 3.79 -2.46
C ILE A 21 -3.50 5.06 -1.64
N GLY A 22 -3.27 6.22 -2.21
CA GLY A 22 -3.54 7.47 -1.50
C GLY A 22 -2.56 7.80 -0.40
N MET A 23 -1.33 7.37 -0.54
CA MET A 23 -0.30 7.63 0.46
C MET A 23 0.86 8.39 -0.20
N SER A 24 1.85 8.76 0.59
CA SER A 24 2.98 9.48 0.04
C SER A 24 4.07 8.51 -0.41
N ARG A 25 4.93 8.98 -1.28
CA ARG A 25 6.07 8.17 -1.70
C ARG A 25 7.01 7.92 -0.52
N SER A 26 7.11 8.89 0.38
CA SER A 26 7.95 8.73 1.57
C SER A 26 7.44 7.59 2.43
N TYR A 27 6.14 7.47 2.55
CA TYR A 27 5.56 6.36 3.30
C TYR A 27 5.99 5.03 2.70
N LEU A 28 5.88 4.91 1.37
CA LEU A 28 6.24 3.66 0.71
C LEU A 28 7.71 3.34 0.89
N ARG A 29 8.54 4.36 0.77
CA ARG A 29 9.98 4.14 0.88
C ARG A 29 10.34 3.68 2.30
N GLN A 30 9.76 4.32 3.30
CA GLN A 30 10.02 3.93 4.66
C GLN A 30 9.47 2.56 4.98
N ALA A 31 8.30 2.26 4.46
CA ALA A 31 7.69 0.95 4.70
C ALA A 31 8.57 -0.16 4.14
N ARG A 32 9.14 0.06 2.96
CA ARG A 32 10.03 -0.94 2.38
C ARG A 32 11.26 -1.15 3.23
N MET A 33 11.81 -0.03 3.71
CA MET A 33 13.07 -0.11 4.45
C MET A 33 12.88 -0.67 5.85
N SER A 34 11.76 -0.34 6.46
CA SER A 34 11.51 -0.82 7.81
C SER A 34 11.08 -2.27 7.86
N GLY A 35 10.46 -2.72 6.80
CA GLY A 35 9.91 -4.07 6.81
C GLY A 35 8.73 -4.18 7.75
N ASN A 36 8.40 -5.35 8.14
CA ASN A 36 7.29 -5.59 9.04
C ASN A 36 7.79 -5.66 10.45
N ARG A 37 7.26 -4.80 11.28
CA ARG A 37 7.62 -4.80 12.67
C ARG A 37 6.33 -4.94 13.48
N ASP A 38 6.48 -5.42 14.67
CA ASP A 38 5.34 -5.66 15.52
C ASP A 38 4.43 -4.48 15.71
N ASN A 39 4.98 -3.31 15.85
CA ASN A 39 4.17 -2.14 16.09
C ASN A 39 3.84 -1.34 14.87
N HIS A 40 4.13 -1.87 13.71
CA HIS A 40 3.95 -1.11 12.49
C HIS A 40 2.93 -1.75 11.58
N THR A 41 2.28 -0.90 10.81
CA THR A 41 1.36 -1.38 9.79
C THR A 41 2.16 -2.19 8.79
N PRO A 42 1.66 -3.32 8.36
CA PRO A 42 2.36 -4.11 7.36
C PRO A 42 2.57 -3.31 6.08
N ALA A 43 3.73 -3.42 5.50
CA ALA A 43 4.04 -2.70 4.27
C ALA A 43 3.41 -3.39 3.08
N PRO A 44 3.05 -2.63 2.05
CA PRO A 44 2.55 -3.26 0.83
C PRO A 44 3.65 -4.09 0.18
N PRO A 45 3.31 -5.23 -0.37
CA PRO A 45 4.31 -6.05 -1.04
C PRO A 45 4.87 -5.37 -2.27
N PHE A 46 6.09 -5.69 -2.62
CA PHE A 46 6.70 -5.12 -3.81
C PHE A 46 7.61 -6.16 -4.44
N ILE A 47 8.02 -5.90 -5.68
CA ILE A 47 8.97 -6.76 -6.37
C ILE A 47 10.12 -5.90 -6.86
N LYS A 48 11.21 -6.53 -7.15
CA LYS A 48 12.34 -5.83 -7.73
C LYS A 48 12.63 -6.40 -9.10
N ILE A 49 12.77 -5.52 -10.07
CA ILE A 49 13.13 -5.91 -11.41
C ILE A 49 14.47 -5.26 -11.62
N GLY A 50 15.54 -6.01 -11.41
CA GLY A 50 16.86 -5.43 -11.39
C GLY A 50 16.95 -4.51 -10.20
N ARG A 51 17.19 -3.24 -10.45
CA ARG A 51 17.25 -2.25 -9.39
C ARG A 51 15.94 -1.52 -9.19
N ALA A 52 14.99 -1.74 -10.05
CA ALA A 52 13.73 -1.01 -10.00
C ALA A 52 12.77 -1.66 -9.05
N VAL A 53 12.16 -0.84 -8.19
CA VAL A 53 11.13 -1.33 -7.29
C VAL A 53 9.80 -1.12 -7.96
N ARG A 54 8.98 -2.15 -7.95
CA ARG A 54 7.65 -2.07 -8.56
C ARG A 54 6.65 -2.75 -7.66
N TYR A 55 5.39 -2.37 -7.84
CA TYR A 55 4.30 -2.94 -7.04
C TYR A 55 3.29 -3.55 -8.00
N LEU A 56 2.78 -4.70 -7.64
CA LEU A 56 1.75 -5.33 -8.45
C LEU A 56 0.39 -4.85 -7.97
N ARG A 57 -0.45 -4.42 -8.90
CA ARG A 57 -1.75 -3.90 -8.53
C ARG A 57 -2.58 -4.91 -7.74
N GLU A 58 -2.53 -6.17 -8.14
CA GLU A 58 -3.28 -7.19 -7.44
C GLU A 58 -2.82 -7.33 -6.00
N ASP A 59 -1.52 -7.18 -5.75
CA ASP A 59 -1.00 -7.26 -4.40
C ASP A 59 -1.45 -6.05 -3.59
N LEU A 60 -1.51 -4.89 -4.22
CA LEU A 60 -1.96 -3.69 -3.54
C LEU A 60 -3.43 -3.81 -3.18
N ASP A 61 -4.23 -4.37 -4.07
CA ASP A 61 -5.64 -4.54 -3.80
C ASP A 61 -5.85 -5.47 -2.61
N ALA A 62 -5.10 -6.55 -2.57
CA ALA A 62 -5.19 -7.49 -1.45
C ALA A 62 -4.73 -6.81 -0.16
N TRP A 63 -3.66 -6.03 -0.25
CA TRP A 63 -3.14 -5.33 0.92
C TRP A 63 -4.17 -4.34 1.45
N LEU A 64 -4.82 -3.60 0.55
CA LEU A 64 -5.86 -2.66 0.98
C LEU A 64 -7.02 -3.38 1.63
N CYS A 65 -7.37 -4.54 1.11
CA CYS A 65 -8.49 -5.28 1.66
C CYS A 65 -8.17 -5.87 3.02
N SER A 66 -6.91 -5.91 3.39
CA SER A 66 -6.54 -6.48 4.69
C SER A 66 -6.80 -5.51 5.83
N PHE A 67 -7.10 -4.25 5.54
CA PHE A 67 -7.35 -3.27 6.58
C PHE A 67 -8.82 -3.22 6.93
N GLN A 68 -9.09 -2.99 8.20
CA GLN A 68 -10.45 -2.94 8.68
C GLN A 68 -11.13 -1.67 8.21
N ARG A 69 -12.33 -1.79 7.73
CA ARG A 69 -13.10 -0.63 7.33
C ARG A 69 -13.83 -0.12 8.56
N LEU A 70 -13.60 1.14 8.90
CA LEU A 70 -14.18 1.70 10.11
C LEU A 70 -15.13 2.82 9.76
N GLU A 71 -16.18 2.94 10.55
CA GLU A 71 -17.10 4.06 10.41
C GLU A 71 -16.72 5.13 11.40
N HIS A 72 -16.07 4.77 12.48
CA HIS A 72 -15.53 5.76 13.40
C HIS A 72 -14.44 5.06 14.20
N LEU A 73 -13.60 5.86 14.81
CA LEU A 73 -12.42 5.30 15.47
C LEU A 73 -12.73 4.41 16.64
N GLY A 74 -13.87 4.60 17.23
CA GLY A 74 -14.23 3.74 18.35
C GLY A 74 -14.34 2.29 17.99
N GLN A 75 -14.49 1.98 16.70
CA GLN A 75 -14.62 0.61 16.29
C GLN A 75 -13.32 -0.16 16.35
N LEU A 76 -12.24 0.51 16.68
CA LEU A 76 -11.00 -0.21 16.83
C LEU A 76 -11.03 -1.07 18.05
N GLY A 77 -12.14 -1.23 18.59
CA GLY A 77 -12.25 -2.19 19.57
C GLY A 77 -11.62 -1.80 20.79
N GLY A 78 -11.33 -2.63 21.48
CA GLY A 78 -10.87 -2.39 22.70
C GLY A 78 -9.81 -1.45 22.76
N VAL A 79 -9.47 -1.12 21.73
CA VAL A 79 -8.47 -0.37 21.62
C VAL A 79 -8.79 0.85 22.01
N ALA A 80 -9.75 0.98 22.23
CA ALA A 80 -10.11 2.07 22.52
C ALA A 80 -9.30 2.67 23.33
N HIS A 81 -9.03 2.83 23.66
CA HIS A 81 -8.40 3.33 24.39
C HIS A 81 -7.41 3.68 23.93
N VAL A 82 -7.56 3.58 23.37
CA VAL A 82 -6.62 3.81 22.98
C VAL A 82 -6.50 4.76 22.88
#